data_b7afcc97833e1a6d6ac1466f79f68dad
#
_entry.id   b7afcc97833e1a6d6ac1466f79f68dad
#
_cell.length_a   1.000
_cell.length_b   1.000
_cell.length_c   1.000
_cell.angle_alpha   90.00
_cell.angle_beta   90.00
_cell.angle_gamma   90.00
#
_symmetry.space_group_name_H-M   'P 1'
#
loop_
_entity.id
_entity.type
_entity.pdbx_description
1 polymer ?
#
loop_
_entity_poly.entity_id
_entity_poly.type
_entity_poly.pdbx_seq_one_letter_code
_entity_poly.pdbx_strand_id
1 'polypeptide(L)'
;SRHTMGERRIAIIGKAGVFAKAPDVQTYWRNIVDKVDGITEVPPSRWRIEDYYDPDATAPDKTYCKRGGFIPDVDFDPLEFGMPPNMLEVTDVSQLLGLVVTRDLLKDAGYGAGRAYDRDRVGVVLGVSGGLKLFKPLSARLQYPIWERVLRESGLSESDVEAIVRKMKLAYVGWNENAFPG
;
A
#
# COMPACT_ATOMS: atom_id res chain seq x y z
N SER A 1 -13.24 -37.61 35.20
CA SER A 1 -12.70 -36.32 35.64
C SER A 1 -12.63 -35.37 34.44
N ARG A 2 -13.54 -34.38 34.41
CA ARG A 2 -13.48 -33.27 33.46
C ARG A 2 -12.29 -32.39 33.83
N HIS A 3 -11.23 -32.40 33.05
CA HIS A 3 -10.23 -31.35 33.14
C HIS A 3 -10.89 -30.05 32.69
N THR A 4 -11.26 -29.20 33.64
CA THR A 4 -11.50 -27.78 33.40
C THR A 4 -10.19 -27.19 32.90
N MET A 5 -10.09 -26.99 31.59
CA MET A 5 -9.04 -26.14 31.04
C MET A 5 -9.22 -24.76 31.67
N GLY A 6 -8.31 -24.40 32.57
CA GLY A 6 -8.31 -23.09 33.18
C GLY A 6 -8.36 -22.02 32.09
N GLU A 7 -9.25 -21.05 32.22
CA GLU A 7 -9.36 -19.93 31.32
C GLU A 7 -7.98 -19.28 31.17
N ARG A 8 -7.34 -19.45 30.02
CA ARG A 8 -6.10 -18.73 29.70
C ARG A 8 -6.48 -17.28 29.46
N ARG A 9 -6.11 -16.43 30.39
CA ARG A 9 -6.28 -14.99 30.24
C ARG A 9 -5.28 -14.46 29.23
N ILE A 10 -5.76 -13.73 28.24
CA ILE A 10 -4.96 -13.06 27.21
C ILE A 10 -5.01 -11.57 27.47
N ALA A 11 -3.85 -10.92 27.53
CA ALA A 11 -3.73 -9.48 27.72
C ALA A 11 -3.30 -8.80 26.40
N ILE A 12 -3.96 -7.72 26.03
CA ILE A 12 -3.49 -6.81 24.99
C ILE A 12 -2.52 -5.84 25.66
N ILE A 13 -1.23 -5.91 25.30
CA ILE A 13 -0.17 -5.15 25.95
C ILE A 13 0.35 -3.98 25.12
N GLY A 14 -0.07 -3.85 23.86
CA GLY A 14 0.28 -2.75 22.99
C GLY A 14 -0.66 -2.65 21.80
N LYS A 15 -0.73 -1.47 21.21
CA LYS A 15 -1.52 -1.19 20.00
C LYS A 15 -0.86 -0.11 19.17
N ALA A 16 -0.93 -0.26 17.86
CA ALA A 16 -0.49 0.73 16.89
C ALA A 16 -1.34 0.68 15.63
N GLY A 17 -1.32 1.73 14.84
CA GLY A 17 -2.05 1.77 13.58
C GLY A 17 -1.96 3.13 12.91
N VAL A 18 -2.20 3.14 11.60
CA VAL A 18 -2.31 4.35 10.78
C VAL A 18 -3.71 4.34 10.16
N PHE A 19 -4.42 5.45 10.27
CA PHE A 19 -5.81 5.57 9.85
C PHE A 19 -6.01 6.84 9.01
N ALA A 20 -7.17 6.97 8.39
CA ALA A 20 -7.51 8.20 7.68
C ALA A 20 -7.40 9.43 8.61
N LYS A 21 -6.61 10.42 8.21
CA LYS A 21 -6.29 11.63 9.00
C LYS A 21 -5.66 11.36 10.38
N ALA A 22 -5.10 10.17 10.60
CA ALA A 22 -4.48 9.83 11.86
C ALA A 22 -3.23 8.97 11.67
N PRO A 23 -2.03 9.51 11.94
CA PRO A 23 -0.78 8.77 11.82
C PRO A 23 -0.57 7.76 12.97
N ASP A 24 -1.35 7.87 14.03
CA ASP A 24 -1.25 7.03 15.23
C ASP A 24 -2.62 6.81 15.90
N VAL A 25 -2.65 5.89 16.87
CA VAL A 25 -3.86 5.53 17.62
C VAL A 25 -4.38 6.69 18.49
N GLN A 26 -3.51 7.53 19.04
CA GLN A 26 -3.87 8.65 19.88
C GLN A 26 -4.62 9.72 19.06
N THR A 27 -4.10 10.05 17.89
CA THR A 27 -4.75 10.96 16.94
C THR A 27 -6.07 10.37 16.43
N TYR A 28 -6.09 9.07 16.14
CA TYR A 28 -7.32 8.38 15.72
C TYR A 28 -8.41 8.48 16.80
N TRP A 29 -8.06 8.23 18.05
CA TRP A 29 -9.00 8.36 19.16
C TRP A 29 -9.52 9.79 19.33
N ARG A 30 -8.61 10.77 19.23
CA ARG A 30 -8.99 12.20 19.30
C ARG A 30 -9.95 12.57 18.19
N ASN A 31 -9.68 12.12 16.96
CA ASN A 31 -10.57 12.33 15.82
C ASN A 31 -11.97 11.74 16.04
N ILE A 32 -12.08 10.58 16.70
CA ILE A 32 -13.39 10.00 17.08
C ILE A 32 -14.10 10.90 18.08
N VAL A 33 -13.43 11.33 19.15
CA VAL A 33 -14.00 12.19 20.19
C VAL A 33 -14.46 13.52 19.59
N ASP A 34 -13.65 14.11 18.72
CA ASP A 34 -13.91 15.41 18.07
C ASP A 34 -14.83 15.28 16.84
N LYS A 35 -15.32 14.08 16.55
CA LYS A 35 -16.22 13.77 15.41
C LYS A 35 -15.64 14.23 14.05
N VAL A 36 -14.33 14.08 13.87
CA VAL A 36 -13.64 14.40 12.61
C VAL A 36 -14.03 13.38 11.54
N ASP A 37 -14.60 13.86 10.44
CA ASP A 37 -14.84 13.02 9.26
C ASP A 37 -13.51 12.72 8.55
N GLY A 38 -13.12 11.43 8.53
CA GLY A 38 -11.93 10.94 7.85
C GLY A 38 -12.11 10.72 6.34
N ILE A 39 -13.34 10.86 5.82
CA ILE A 39 -13.64 10.65 4.41
C ILE A 39 -13.40 11.94 3.63
N THR A 40 -12.58 11.86 2.60
CA THR A 40 -12.26 12.98 1.72
C THR A 40 -12.42 12.60 0.25
N GLU A 41 -12.38 13.58 -0.64
CA GLU A 41 -12.21 13.30 -2.06
C GLU A 41 -10.83 12.66 -2.29
N VAL A 42 -10.74 11.75 -3.28
CA VAL A 42 -9.49 11.06 -3.58
C VAL A 42 -8.38 12.06 -3.96
N PRO A 43 -7.23 12.02 -3.32
CA PRO A 43 -6.12 12.90 -3.68
C PRO A 43 -5.49 12.46 -5.01
N PRO A 44 -4.97 13.42 -5.82
CA PRO A 44 -4.34 13.11 -7.10
C PRO A 44 -3.16 12.13 -7.02
N SER A 45 -2.51 12.05 -5.85
CA SER A 45 -1.44 11.10 -5.57
C SER A 45 -1.90 9.62 -5.54
N ARG A 46 -3.20 9.38 -5.42
CA ARG A 46 -3.77 8.02 -5.42
C ARG A 46 -4.24 7.61 -6.81
N TRP A 47 -5.06 8.40 -7.45
CA TRP A 47 -5.49 8.27 -8.84
C TRP A 47 -6.16 9.55 -9.33
N ARG A 48 -6.17 9.74 -10.64
CA ARG A 48 -6.76 10.91 -11.29
C ARG A 48 -8.27 10.70 -11.45
N ILE A 49 -9.05 11.65 -10.91
CA ILE A 49 -10.52 11.60 -10.93
C ILE A 49 -11.03 11.57 -12.37
N GLU A 50 -10.42 12.35 -13.25
CA GLU A 50 -10.82 12.47 -14.67
C GLU A 50 -10.69 11.13 -15.42
N ASP A 51 -9.76 10.27 -15.00
CA ASP A 51 -9.52 8.99 -15.67
C ASP A 51 -10.57 7.92 -15.27
N TYR A 52 -11.10 7.97 -14.06
CA TYR A 52 -11.85 6.85 -13.48
C TYR A 52 -13.23 7.18 -12.94
N TYR A 53 -13.56 8.45 -12.72
CA TYR A 53 -14.84 8.84 -12.12
C TYR A 53 -15.88 9.14 -13.19
N ASP A 54 -17.08 8.59 -13.00
CA ASP A 54 -18.29 8.96 -13.71
C ASP A 54 -19.46 8.92 -12.72
N PRO A 55 -20.34 9.94 -12.65
CA PRO A 55 -21.50 9.92 -11.77
C PRO A 55 -22.53 8.85 -12.19
N ASP A 56 -22.51 8.39 -13.43
CA ASP A 56 -23.34 7.28 -13.88
C ASP A 56 -22.77 5.95 -13.37
N ALA A 57 -23.50 5.30 -12.45
CA ALA A 57 -23.10 4.02 -11.87
C ALA A 57 -23.06 2.87 -12.90
N THR A 58 -23.61 3.06 -14.08
CA THR A 58 -23.63 2.06 -15.17
C THR A 58 -22.53 2.27 -16.20
N ALA A 59 -21.77 3.37 -16.09
CA ALA A 59 -20.68 3.66 -17.02
C ALA A 59 -19.61 2.57 -16.94
N PRO A 60 -19.21 1.94 -18.07
CA PRO A 60 -18.23 0.87 -18.08
C PRO A 60 -16.84 1.41 -17.69
N ASP A 61 -16.07 0.60 -16.97
CA ASP A 61 -14.69 0.89 -16.54
C ASP A 61 -14.54 2.16 -15.70
N LYS A 62 -15.60 2.63 -15.07
CA LYS A 62 -15.64 3.82 -14.21
C LYS A 62 -16.12 3.48 -12.81
N THR A 63 -15.86 4.39 -11.89
CA THR A 63 -16.42 4.36 -10.54
C THR A 63 -17.28 5.60 -10.30
N TYR A 64 -18.44 5.41 -9.70
CA TYR A 64 -19.31 6.51 -9.28
C TYR A 64 -18.94 7.10 -7.91
N CYS A 65 -17.92 6.56 -7.26
CA CYS A 65 -17.42 7.05 -5.97
C CYS A 65 -16.00 7.59 -6.10
N LYS A 66 -15.81 8.84 -5.72
CA LYS A 66 -14.50 9.51 -5.68
C LYS A 66 -14.10 9.95 -4.26
N ARG A 67 -14.72 9.37 -3.24
CA ARG A 67 -14.44 9.67 -1.83
C ARG A 67 -14.02 8.41 -1.09
N GLY A 68 -13.12 8.58 -0.13
CA GLY A 68 -12.64 7.48 0.70
C GLY A 68 -11.83 7.97 1.89
N GLY A 69 -11.47 7.04 2.77
CA GLY A 69 -10.55 7.29 3.87
C GLY A 69 -9.11 7.03 3.40
N PHE A 70 -8.29 8.07 3.34
CA PHE A 70 -6.89 7.97 2.92
C PHE A 70 -5.97 8.19 4.10
N ILE A 71 -5.06 7.24 4.31
CA ILE A 71 -4.03 7.36 5.32
C ILE A 71 -3.05 8.48 4.94
N PRO A 72 -2.47 9.21 5.92
CA PRO A 72 -1.43 10.19 5.64
C PRO A 72 -0.18 9.51 5.07
N ASP A 73 0.70 10.30 4.48
CA ASP A 73 2.00 9.81 4.07
C ASP A 73 2.78 9.33 5.30
N VAL A 74 3.45 8.20 5.14
CA VAL A 74 4.24 7.55 6.20
C VAL A 74 5.69 7.54 5.75
N ASP A 75 6.54 8.19 6.51
CA ASP A 75 7.99 8.14 6.28
C ASP A 75 8.52 6.74 6.60
N PHE A 76 9.35 6.23 5.71
CA PHE A 76 9.99 4.93 5.85
C PHE A 76 11.49 5.06 5.64
N ASP A 77 12.25 4.82 6.71
CA ASP A 77 13.69 4.72 6.63
C ASP A 77 14.10 3.24 6.43
N PRO A 78 14.56 2.86 5.23
CA PRO A 78 14.96 1.47 4.98
C PRO A 78 16.10 1.00 5.88
N LEU A 79 16.99 1.89 6.31
CA LEU A 79 18.12 1.54 7.15
C LEU A 79 17.69 1.14 8.56
N GLU A 80 16.64 1.76 9.10
CA GLU A 80 16.05 1.39 10.39
C GLU A 80 15.63 -0.08 10.42
N PHE A 81 15.15 -0.60 9.28
CA PHE A 81 14.65 -1.97 9.15
C PHE A 81 15.69 -2.93 8.54
N GLY A 82 16.93 -2.51 8.35
CA GLY A 82 17.97 -3.32 7.71
C GLY A 82 17.65 -3.67 6.25
N MET A 83 16.84 -2.86 5.60
CA MET A 83 16.43 -3.06 4.20
C MET A 83 17.37 -2.28 3.28
N PRO A 84 17.97 -2.92 2.26
CA PRO A 84 18.71 -2.20 1.24
C PRO A 84 17.79 -1.20 0.49
N PRO A 85 18.23 0.06 0.26
CA PRO A 85 17.39 1.08 -0.37
C PRO A 85 16.80 0.69 -1.73
N ASN A 86 17.51 -0.11 -2.52
CA ASN A 86 17.05 -0.61 -3.81
C ASN A 86 15.87 -1.60 -3.71
N MET A 87 15.63 -2.15 -2.51
CA MET A 87 14.47 -3.02 -2.27
C MET A 87 13.15 -2.24 -2.12
N LEU A 88 13.20 -0.94 -1.85
CA LEU A 88 11.98 -0.13 -1.68
C LEU A 88 11.09 -0.11 -2.91
N GLU A 89 11.70 -0.02 -4.08
CA GLU A 89 10.98 0.07 -5.35
C GLU A 89 10.19 -1.22 -5.67
N VAL A 90 10.70 -2.37 -5.20
CA VAL A 90 10.13 -3.70 -5.45
C VAL A 90 9.35 -4.25 -4.25
N THR A 91 9.27 -3.51 -3.15
CA THR A 91 8.53 -3.93 -1.95
C THR A 91 7.13 -3.31 -1.96
N ASP A 92 6.11 -4.15 -1.75
CA ASP A 92 4.74 -3.67 -1.65
C ASP A 92 4.55 -2.78 -0.42
N VAL A 93 3.77 -1.71 -0.58
CA VAL A 93 3.50 -0.72 0.49
C VAL A 93 2.90 -1.39 1.73
N SER A 94 2.10 -2.44 1.58
CA SER A 94 1.53 -3.17 2.71
C SER A 94 2.59 -3.80 3.61
N GLN A 95 3.70 -4.27 3.03
CA GLN A 95 4.83 -4.80 3.79
C GLN A 95 5.58 -3.70 4.55
N LEU A 96 5.80 -2.55 3.90
CA LEU A 96 6.46 -1.40 4.53
C LEU A 96 5.62 -0.85 5.70
N LEU A 97 4.31 -0.69 5.49
CA LEU A 97 3.38 -0.30 6.54
C LEU A 97 3.33 -1.32 7.68
N GLY A 98 3.37 -2.62 7.36
CA GLY A 98 3.45 -3.69 8.35
C GLY A 98 4.67 -3.56 9.26
N LEU A 99 5.83 -3.21 8.71
CA LEU A 99 7.06 -2.98 9.48
C LEU A 99 6.93 -1.77 10.39
N VAL A 100 6.46 -0.63 9.87
CA VAL A 100 6.28 0.61 10.65
C VAL A 100 5.29 0.39 11.80
N VAL A 101 4.14 -0.19 11.52
CA VAL A 101 3.12 -0.46 12.54
C VAL A 101 3.64 -1.45 13.58
N THR A 102 4.39 -2.48 13.19
CA THR A 102 4.98 -3.44 14.13
C THR A 102 6.02 -2.78 15.02
N ARG A 103 6.88 -1.91 14.49
CA ARG A 103 7.82 -1.12 15.28
C ARG A 103 7.10 -0.30 16.35
N ASP A 104 6.06 0.43 15.95
CA ASP A 104 5.30 1.29 16.84
C ASP A 104 4.49 0.48 17.88
N LEU A 105 3.98 -0.68 17.49
CA LEU A 105 3.33 -1.63 18.37
C LEU A 105 4.28 -2.15 19.47
N LEU A 106 5.48 -2.57 19.08
CA LEU A 106 6.49 -3.03 20.05
C LEU A 106 6.92 -1.91 20.99
N LYS A 107 7.02 -0.68 20.48
CA LYS A 107 7.32 0.50 21.30
C LYS A 107 6.22 0.78 22.30
N ASP A 108 4.95 0.76 21.88
CA ASP A 108 3.79 0.95 22.76
C ASP A 108 3.70 -0.14 23.84
N ALA A 109 4.02 -1.38 23.49
CA ALA A 109 4.07 -2.51 24.42
C ALA A 109 5.30 -2.48 25.37
N GLY A 110 6.19 -1.49 25.26
CA GLY A 110 7.40 -1.38 26.08
C GLY A 110 8.53 -2.30 25.64
N TYR A 111 8.49 -2.82 24.41
CA TYR A 111 9.54 -3.64 23.78
C TYR A 111 10.33 -2.86 22.70
N GLY A 112 10.35 -1.55 22.80
CA GLY A 112 11.22 -0.70 21.99
C GLY A 112 12.70 -0.98 22.21
N ALA A 113 13.57 -0.15 21.64
CA ALA A 113 15.02 -0.34 21.73
C ALA A 113 15.51 -0.66 23.14
N GLY A 114 16.24 -1.75 23.32
CA GLY A 114 16.92 -2.13 24.55
C GLY A 114 16.22 -3.15 25.44
N ARG A 115 14.96 -3.50 25.22
CA ARG A 115 14.30 -4.57 25.98
C ARG A 115 14.41 -5.91 25.25
N ALA A 116 15.09 -6.86 25.86
CA ALA A 116 15.18 -8.23 25.35
C ALA A 116 13.86 -8.99 25.52
N TYR A 117 13.52 -9.82 24.54
CA TYR A 117 12.41 -10.77 24.61
C TYR A 117 12.78 -12.04 23.84
N ASP A 118 12.13 -13.14 24.20
CA ASP A 118 12.34 -14.44 23.56
C ASP A 118 11.59 -14.46 22.20
N ARG A 119 12.35 -14.29 21.13
CA ARG A 119 11.82 -14.23 19.75
C ARG A 119 11.20 -15.55 19.30
N ASP A 120 11.68 -16.68 19.81
CA ASP A 120 11.17 -18.01 19.45
C ASP A 120 9.75 -18.25 20.00
N ARG A 121 9.33 -17.42 20.95
CA ARG A 121 7.99 -17.44 21.54
C ARG A 121 7.06 -16.35 21.01
N VAL A 122 7.48 -15.62 19.98
CA VAL A 122 6.68 -14.55 19.37
C VAL A 122 6.21 -15.00 17.98
N GLY A 123 4.91 -15.04 17.78
CA GLY A 123 4.29 -15.26 16.48
C GLY A 123 3.83 -13.95 15.85
N VAL A 124 3.87 -13.88 14.53
CA VAL A 124 3.29 -12.77 13.74
C VAL A 124 2.15 -13.33 12.92
N VAL A 125 0.98 -12.70 13.03
CA VAL A 125 -0.18 -12.99 12.19
C VAL A 125 -0.59 -11.70 11.49
N LEU A 126 -0.49 -11.66 10.16
CA LEU A 126 -0.80 -10.51 9.35
C LEU A 126 -1.91 -10.86 8.35
N GLY A 127 -3.04 -10.16 8.45
CA GLY A 127 -4.10 -10.22 7.45
C GLY A 127 -3.85 -9.16 6.37
N VAL A 128 -3.79 -9.59 5.11
CA VAL A 128 -3.62 -8.68 3.96
C VAL A 128 -4.76 -8.92 2.99
N SER A 129 -5.43 -7.83 2.58
CA SER A 129 -6.41 -7.88 1.50
C SER A 129 -6.31 -6.63 0.62
N GLY A 130 -6.66 -6.77 -0.66
CA GLY A 130 -6.62 -5.69 -1.63
C GLY A 130 -5.61 -5.91 -2.76
N GLY A 131 -5.64 -5.01 -3.76
CA GLY A 131 -4.75 -5.06 -4.92
C GLY A 131 -3.32 -4.66 -4.57
N LEU A 132 -2.39 -5.46 -5.00
CA LEU A 132 -0.98 -5.17 -4.86
C LEU A 132 -0.60 -3.94 -5.71
N LYS A 133 0.10 -2.97 -5.12
CA LYS A 133 0.58 -1.78 -5.85
C LYS A 133 1.44 -2.15 -7.07
N LEU A 134 2.21 -3.23 -6.96
CA LEU A 134 3.07 -3.73 -8.04
C LEU A 134 2.32 -4.48 -9.14
N PHE A 135 1.10 -4.93 -8.89
CA PHE A 135 0.34 -5.72 -9.85
C PHE A 135 -0.01 -4.91 -11.11
N LYS A 136 -0.40 -3.64 -10.96
CA LYS A 136 -0.75 -2.77 -12.10
C LYS A 136 0.42 -2.55 -13.06
N PRO A 137 1.63 -2.13 -12.63
CA PRO A 137 2.78 -2.00 -13.50
C PRO A 137 3.18 -3.31 -14.17
N LEU A 138 3.16 -4.42 -13.44
CA LEU A 138 3.47 -5.74 -13.99
C LEU A 138 2.47 -6.16 -15.07
N SER A 139 1.16 -5.99 -14.79
CA SER A 139 0.10 -6.27 -15.75
C SER A 139 0.24 -5.42 -17.00
N ALA A 140 0.52 -4.11 -16.86
CA ALA A 140 0.76 -3.22 -17.96
C ALA A 140 1.96 -3.67 -18.83
N ARG A 141 3.06 -4.08 -18.19
CA ARG A 141 4.24 -4.58 -18.90
C ARG A 141 3.94 -5.77 -19.81
N LEU A 142 3.11 -6.69 -19.32
CA LEU A 142 2.68 -7.85 -20.12
C LEU A 142 1.82 -7.45 -21.33
N GLN A 143 1.21 -6.28 -21.32
CA GLN A 143 0.41 -5.73 -22.42
C GLN A 143 1.25 -4.97 -23.47
N TYR A 144 2.45 -4.51 -23.16
CA TYR A 144 3.26 -3.69 -24.08
C TYR A 144 3.47 -4.33 -25.46
N PRO A 145 3.81 -5.61 -25.60
CA PRO A 145 3.96 -6.22 -26.92
C PRO A 145 2.67 -6.21 -27.75
N ILE A 146 1.53 -6.30 -27.08
CA ILE A 146 0.22 -6.24 -27.73
C ILE A 146 -0.03 -4.80 -28.23
N TRP A 147 0.23 -3.79 -27.39
CA TRP A 147 0.05 -2.39 -27.76
C TRP A 147 0.98 -1.97 -28.89
N GLU A 148 2.26 -2.36 -28.84
CA GLU A 148 3.24 -2.11 -29.91
C GLU A 148 2.76 -2.69 -31.24
N ARG A 149 2.27 -3.93 -31.24
CA ARG A 149 1.75 -4.58 -32.44
C ARG A 149 0.54 -3.81 -33.00
N VAL A 150 -0.43 -3.48 -32.16
CA VAL A 150 -1.65 -2.75 -32.58
C VAL A 150 -1.31 -1.37 -33.14
N LEU A 151 -0.36 -0.65 -32.52
CA LEU A 151 0.09 0.66 -33.02
C LEU A 151 0.72 0.54 -34.43
N ARG A 152 1.58 -0.49 -34.66
CA ARG A 152 2.14 -0.78 -35.99
C ARG A 152 1.08 -1.13 -37.03
N GLU A 153 0.16 -2.01 -36.65
CA GLU A 153 -0.97 -2.41 -37.52
C GLU A 153 -1.90 -1.22 -37.85
N SER A 154 -1.93 -0.20 -36.98
CA SER A 154 -2.65 1.06 -37.22
C SER A 154 -1.93 2.03 -38.14
N GLY A 155 -0.79 1.66 -38.68
CA GLY A 155 -0.03 2.44 -39.65
C GLY A 155 0.91 3.51 -39.09
N LEU A 156 1.22 3.47 -37.77
CA LEU A 156 2.22 4.37 -37.21
C LEU A 156 3.63 3.97 -37.61
N SER A 157 4.52 4.98 -37.76
CA SER A 157 5.93 4.73 -37.96
C SER A 157 6.60 4.08 -36.75
N GLU A 158 7.70 3.35 -36.95
CA GLU A 158 8.42 2.73 -35.81
C GLU A 158 8.89 3.78 -34.80
N SER A 159 9.30 4.96 -35.23
CA SER A 159 9.69 6.07 -34.34
C SER A 159 8.51 6.58 -33.49
N ASP A 160 7.31 6.63 -34.05
CA ASP A 160 6.11 7.04 -33.31
C ASP A 160 5.69 5.96 -32.30
N VAL A 161 5.75 4.70 -32.69
CA VAL A 161 5.47 3.56 -31.79
C VAL A 161 6.43 3.60 -30.59
N GLU A 162 7.72 3.73 -30.81
CA GLU A 162 8.72 3.83 -29.74
C GLU A 162 8.46 5.04 -28.82
N ALA A 163 8.13 6.20 -29.39
CA ALA A 163 7.84 7.41 -28.62
C ALA A 163 6.57 7.27 -27.78
N ILE A 164 5.52 6.68 -28.34
CA ILE A 164 4.25 6.45 -27.63
C ILE A 164 4.44 5.45 -26.51
N VAL A 165 5.08 4.30 -26.78
CA VAL A 165 5.31 3.26 -25.78
C VAL A 165 6.20 3.78 -24.65
N ARG A 166 7.20 4.60 -24.93
CA ARG A 166 8.02 5.26 -23.91
C ARG A 166 7.17 6.14 -22.99
N LYS A 167 6.26 6.95 -23.55
CA LYS A 167 5.33 7.77 -22.78
C LYS A 167 4.38 6.93 -21.93
N MET A 168 3.89 5.81 -22.47
CA MET A 168 3.04 4.86 -21.73
C MET A 168 3.80 4.27 -20.54
N LYS A 169 5.03 3.84 -20.73
CA LYS A 169 5.88 3.32 -19.63
C LYS A 169 6.07 4.36 -18.54
N LEU A 170 6.37 5.62 -18.90
CA LEU A 170 6.54 6.71 -17.93
C LEU A 170 5.25 7.10 -17.19
N ALA A 171 4.07 6.80 -17.75
CA ALA A 171 2.79 7.06 -17.08
C ALA A 171 2.54 6.14 -15.88
N TYR A 172 3.24 5.02 -15.78
CA TYR A 172 3.21 4.15 -14.60
C TYR A 172 4.26 4.60 -13.59
N VAL A 173 3.88 5.48 -12.67
CA VAL A 173 4.78 6.05 -11.65
C VAL A 173 5.41 4.94 -10.81
N GLY A 174 6.71 5.06 -10.56
CA GLY A 174 7.48 4.10 -9.76
C GLY A 174 7.94 2.86 -10.54
N TRP A 175 7.72 2.81 -11.86
CA TRP A 175 8.24 1.75 -12.69
C TRP A 175 9.72 2.01 -13.01
N ASN A 176 10.59 1.15 -12.51
CA ASN A 176 11.99 1.08 -12.91
C ASN A 176 12.21 -0.24 -13.68
N GLU A 177 12.75 -0.17 -14.88
CA GLU A 177 13.06 -1.36 -15.68
C GLU A 177 14.00 -2.34 -14.96
N ASN A 178 14.81 -1.82 -14.02
CA ASN A 178 15.74 -2.60 -13.20
C ASN A 178 15.07 -3.22 -11.96
N ALA A 179 13.81 -2.89 -11.66
CA ALA A 179 13.09 -3.38 -10.50
C ALA A 179 12.66 -4.86 -10.62
N PHE A 180 12.68 -5.39 -11.84
CA PHE A 180 12.44 -6.80 -12.11
C PHE A 180 13.63 -7.36 -12.88
N PRO A 181 14.57 -8.04 -12.24
CA PRO A 181 15.56 -8.81 -12.96
C PRO A 181 14.82 -9.82 -13.84
N GLY A 182 15.12 -9.80 -15.13
CA GLY A 182 14.54 -10.68 -16.13
C GLY A 182 14.88 -12.14 -15.90
#